data_7fdee095070bcadb4394220eda17420c
#
_entry.id   7fdee095070bcadb4394220eda17420c
#
_cell.length_a   1.000
_cell.length_b   1.000
_cell.length_c   1.000
_cell.angle_alpha   90.00
_cell.angle_beta   90.00
_cell.angle_gamma   90.00
#
_symmetry.space_group_name_H-M   'P 1'
#
loop_
_entity.id
_entity.type
_entity.pdbx_description
1 polymer ?
#
loop_
_entity_poly.entity_id
_entity_poly.type
_entity_poly.pdbx_seq_one_letter_code
_entity_poly.pdbx_strand_id
1 'polypeptide(L)'
;SYYEKMLATGEVKCIDEEIPFEIPKGWEWCRLGEISTYAQTKRKINASNADTQLWGLDLEDIEKGGRLLNIKTVGERKAIGDKTIFNRGDILYSKLRPYLLKILVAPEGGICTPEIIPFTCYGNICKDYIVSFLKSPYVDDYINSATFGVKMPRVSTETMTSLLVPLPPLSEQFRIDTKAKELMPYIDEYGKAQDKLNKLNEELSYTIRKSILQEAIQGKLVPQIAEEGTAQELLEQIKTEKQKLVKEGKLKKSTLATSVIFRGDDNKYYE
;
A
#
# COMPACT_ATOMS: atom_id res chain seq x y z
N SER A 1 6.25 -37.90 -7.83
CA SER A 1 7.13 -37.16 -8.78
C SER A 1 6.33 -36.65 -9.94
N TYR A 2 6.59 -35.43 -10.37
CA TYR A 2 5.93 -34.75 -11.47
C TYR A 2 6.82 -34.79 -12.73
N TYR A 3 6.20 -35.05 -13.88
CA TYR A 3 6.88 -35.13 -15.15
C TYR A 3 6.15 -34.28 -16.19
N GLU A 4 6.90 -33.51 -16.98
CA GLU A 4 6.41 -32.76 -18.13
C GLU A 4 6.76 -33.54 -19.40
N LYS A 5 5.78 -33.77 -20.26
CA LYS A 5 5.99 -34.44 -21.57
C LYS A 5 5.76 -33.43 -22.69
N MET A 6 6.79 -33.19 -23.46
CA MET A 6 6.71 -32.38 -24.69
C MET A 6 6.00 -33.16 -25.80
N LEU A 7 4.77 -32.75 -26.14
CA LEU A 7 3.96 -33.47 -27.13
C LEU A 7 4.57 -33.49 -28.53
N ALA A 8 5.33 -32.46 -28.92
CA ALA A 8 5.96 -32.34 -30.23
C ALA A 8 7.16 -33.25 -30.38
N THR A 9 7.97 -33.47 -29.37
CA THR A 9 9.22 -34.26 -29.41
C THR A 9 9.08 -35.59 -28.69
N GLY A 10 8.08 -35.77 -27.84
CA GLY A 10 7.91 -36.94 -26.98
C GLY A 10 8.89 -36.98 -25.80
N GLU A 11 9.71 -35.96 -25.62
CA GLU A 11 10.66 -35.82 -24.51
C GLU A 11 9.91 -35.71 -23.17
N VAL A 12 10.43 -36.41 -22.15
CA VAL A 12 9.89 -36.39 -20.79
C VAL A 12 10.96 -35.86 -19.86
N LYS A 13 10.61 -34.80 -19.12
CA LYS A 13 11.48 -34.15 -18.12
C LYS A 13 10.85 -34.29 -16.73
N CYS A 14 11.64 -34.63 -15.72
CA CYS A 14 11.21 -34.54 -14.32
C CYS A 14 11.23 -33.04 -13.92
N ILE A 15 10.14 -32.56 -13.32
CA ILE A 15 9.95 -31.17 -12.89
C ILE A 15 9.71 -31.05 -11.37
N ASP A 16 10.06 -32.09 -10.59
CA ASP A 16 9.87 -32.07 -9.13
C ASP A 16 10.51 -30.85 -8.45
N GLU A 17 11.67 -30.42 -8.94
CA GLU A 17 12.37 -29.23 -8.41
C GLU A 17 11.68 -27.91 -8.79
N GLU A 18 10.83 -27.91 -9.81
CA GLU A 18 10.07 -26.74 -10.24
C GLU A 18 8.73 -26.61 -9.51
N ILE A 19 8.25 -27.69 -8.85
CA ILE A 19 6.96 -27.71 -8.15
C ILE A 19 7.10 -26.99 -6.80
N PRO A 20 6.39 -25.86 -6.60
CA PRO A 20 6.58 -25.04 -5.39
C PRO A 20 5.88 -25.62 -4.15
N PHE A 21 4.79 -26.35 -4.34
CA PHE A 21 3.96 -26.94 -3.29
C PHE A 21 3.05 -28.03 -3.85
N GLU A 22 2.52 -28.87 -2.97
CA GLU A 22 1.54 -29.89 -3.35
C GLU A 22 0.17 -29.28 -3.61
N ILE A 23 -0.50 -29.74 -4.66
CA ILE A 23 -1.86 -29.30 -5.02
C ILE A 23 -2.92 -30.32 -4.60
N PRO A 24 -4.19 -29.88 -4.34
CA PRO A 24 -5.29 -30.77 -3.98
C PRO A 24 -5.56 -31.80 -5.08
N LYS A 25 -6.13 -32.94 -4.67
CA LYS A 25 -6.59 -33.97 -5.59
C LYS A 25 -7.63 -33.40 -6.57
N GLY A 26 -7.41 -33.59 -7.86
CA GLY A 26 -8.26 -33.07 -8.93
C GLY A 26 -7.83 -31.69 -9.46
N TRP A 27 -6.73 -31.14 -8.96
CA TRP A 27 -6.03 -30.00 -9.58
C TRP A 27 -4.90 -30.53 -10.44
N GLU A 28 -4.50 -29.73 -11.44
CA GLU A 28 -3.39 -30.06 -12.31
C GLU A 28 -2.42 -28.88 -12.43
N TRP A 29 -1.12 -29.19 -12.59
CA TRP A 29 -0.12 -28.20 -12.96
C TRP A 29 -0.11 -28.00 -14.47
N CYS A 30 -0.09 -26.77 -14.94
CA CYS A 30 0.07 -26.43 -16.35
C CYS A 30 0.95 -25.18 -16.51
N ARG A 31 1.49 -24.96 -17.71
CA ARG A 31 2.25 -23.74 -18.01
C ARG A 31 1.27 -22.61 -18.41
N LEU A 32 1.55 -21.36 -17.98
CA LEU A 32 0.73 -20.21 -18.36
C LEU A 32 0.65 -20.05 -19.89
N GLY A 33 1.73 -20.33 -20.61
CA GLY A 33 1.78 -20.30 -22.07
C GLY A 33 0.86 -21.31 -22.76
N GLU A 34 0.51 -22.42 -22.09
CA GLU A 34 -0.38 -23.45 -22.64
C GLU A 34 -1.85 -23.10 -22.48
N ILE A 35 -2.20 -22.46 -21.38
CA ILE A 35 -3.59 -22.12 -21.04
C ILE A 35 -4.00 -20.70 -21.44
N SER A 36 -3.08 -19.91 -22.00
CA SER A 36 -3.32 -18.51 -22.33
C SER A 36 -2.69 -18.07 -23.64
N THR A 37 -3.14 -16.93 -24.14
CA THR A 37 -2.57 -16.26 -25.32
C THR A 37 -1.43 -15.28 -24.94
N TYR A 38 -0.78 -15.45 -23.80
CA TYR A 38 0.24 -14.53 -23.32
C TYR A 38 1.34 -14.33 -24.37
N ALA A 39 1.54 -13.05 -24.78
CA ALA A 39 2.50 -12.63 -25.82
C ALA A 39 2.36 -13.32 -27.20
N GLN A 40 1.29 -14.06 -27.45
CA GLN A 40 1.04 -14.73 -28.75
C GLN A 40 0.27 -13.87 -29.74
N THR A 41 -0.43 -12.83 -29.26
CA THR A 41 -1.26 -11.96 -30.10
C THR A 41 -0.47 -10.79 -30.67
N LYS A 42 -0.48 -10.64 -32.01
CA LYS A 42 0.17 -9.54 -32.74
C LYS A 42 -0.81 -8.36 -32.98
N ARG A 43 -1.48 -7.87 -31.93
CA ARG A 43 -2.49 -6.80 -32.06
C ARG A 43 -1.82 -5.43 -31.85
N LYS A 44 -0.96 -5.01 -32.79
CA LYS A 44 -0.31 -3.68 -32.74
C LYS A 44 -1.09 -2.68 -33.59
N ILE A 45 -1.12 -1.44 -33.14
CA ILE A 45 -1.66 -0.29 -33.86
C ILE A 45 -0.80 0.93 -33.56
N ASN A 46 -0.59 1.81 -34.54
CA ASN A 46 -0.04 3.12 -34.22
C ASN A 46 -1.16 4.02 -33.67
N ALA A 47 -0.89 4.76 -32.62
CA ALA A 47 -1.88 5.59 -31.95
C ALA A 47 -2.53 6.63 -32.91
N SER A 48 -1.78 7.08 -33.96
CA SER A 48 -2.32 8.01 -34.97
C SER A 48 -3.44 7.41 -35.83
N ASN A 49 -3.51 6.06 -35.90
CA ASN A 49 -4.52 5.32 -36.66
C ASN A 49 -5.64 4.76 -35.77
N ALA A 50 -5.58 5.04 -34.46
CA ALA A 50 -6.60 4.57 -33.53
C ALA A 50 -7.74 5.61 -33.44
N ASP A 51 -8.96 5.13 -33.18
CA ASP A 51 -10.08 6.00 -32.89
C ASP A 51 -9.79 6.79 -31.59
N THR A 52 -9.96 8.10 -31.65
CA THR A 52 -9.72 9.02 -30.55
C THR A 52 -10.61 8.79 -29.34
N GLN A 53 -11.77 8.14 -29.52
CA GLN A 53 -12.71 7.82 -28.47
C GLN A 53 -12.40 6.49 -27.76
N LEU A 54 -11.51 5.67 -28.31
CA LEU A 54 -11.06 4.46 -27.64
C LEU A 54 -10.38 4.76 -26.33
N TRP A 55 -10.50 3.83 -25.36
CA TRP A 55 -9.75 3.89 -24.13
C TRP A 55 -8.25 3.72 -24.40
N GLY A 56 -7.48 4.70 -23.97
CA GLY A 56 -6.01 4.68 -24.02
C GLY A 56 -5.44 4.44 -22.64
N LEU A 57 -4.97 3.22 -22.34
CA LEU A 57 -4.42 2.83 -21.05
C LEU A 57 -2.92 3.01 -20.99
N ASP A 58 -2.44 3.63 -19.90
CA ASP A 58 -1.01 3.69 -19.58
C ASP A 58 -0.75 3.17 -18.15
N LEU A 59 0.51 2.94 -17.81
CA LEU A 59 0.88 2.41 -16.50
C LEU A 59 0.51 3.33 -15.33
N GLU A 60 0.46 4.64 -15.56
CA GLU A 60 0.06 5.62 -14.55
C GLU A 60 -1.42 5.49 -14.13
N ASP A 61 -2.27 4.92 -15.00
CA ASP A 61 -3.70 4.75 -14.73
C ASP A 61 -4.00 3.54 -13.85
N ILE A 62 -3.01 2.70 -13.60
CA ILE A 62 -3.13 1.51 -12.76
C ILE A 62 -2.33 1.71 -11.48
N GLU A 63 -2.99 1.64 -10.34
CA GLU A 63 -2.35 1.69 -9.02
C GLU A 63 -1.58 0.39 -8.72
N LYS A 64 -0.66 0.43 -7.77
CA LYS A 64 -0.07 -0.77 -7.18
C LYS A 64 -1.19 -1.71 -6.71
N GLY A 65 -1.09 -3.00 -7.07
CA GLY A 65 -2.13 -3.98 -6.79
C GLY A 65 -3.22 -4.08 -7.86
N GLY A 66 -3.20 -3.23 -8.92
CA GLY A 66 -4.03 -3.38 -10.11
C GLY A 66 -5.38 -2.67 -10.07
N ARG A 67 -5.61 -1.74 -9.13
CA ARG A 67 -6.80 -0.90 -9.14
C ARG A 67 -6.68 0.13 -10.27
N LEU A 68 -7.73 0.25 -11.08
CA LEU A 68 -7.82 1.27 -12.12
C LEU A 68 -8.14 2.63 -11.47
N LEU A 69 -7.32 3.65 -11.76
CA LEU A 69 -7.47 5.00 -11.23
C LEU A 69 -8.26 5.91 -12.17
N ASN A 70 -7.92 5.87 -13.47
CA ASN A 70 -8.49 6.76 -14.47
C ASN A 70 -8.78 6.00 -15.75
N ILE A 71 -9.83 6.41 -16.44
CA ILE A 71 -10.13 6.03 -17.81
C ILE A 71 -10.02 7.29 -18.66
N LYS A 72 -9.03 7.31 -19.56
CA LYS A 72 -8.83 8.41 -20.52
C LYS A 72 -8.90 7.87 -21.92
N THR A 73 -9.45 8.65 -22.83
CA THR A 73 -9.47 8.30 -24.25
C THR A 73 -8.10 8.51 -24.91
N VAL A 74 -7.91 7.92 -26.07
CA VAL A 74 -6.72 8.13 -26.91
C VAL A 74 -6.53 9.60 -27.23
N GLY A 75 -7.62 10.33 -27.52
CA GLY A 75 -7.61 11.75 -27.81
C GLY A 75 -7.23 12.61 -26.61
N GLU A 76 -7.82 12.37 -25.46
CA GLU A 76 -7.51 13.09 -24.21
C GLU A 76 -6.04 12.87 -23.79
N ARG A 77 -5.53 11.68 -24.02
CA ARG A 77 -4.13 11.32 -23.70
C ARG A 77 -3.14 11.86 -24.70
N LYS A 78 -3.59 12.26 -25.90
CA LYS A 78 -2.71 12.60 -27.03
C LYS A 78 -1.70 11.48 -27.29
N ALA A 79 -2.20 10.24 -27.31
CA ALA A 79 -1.38 9.05 -27.41
C ALA A 79 -0.54 9.08 -28.70
N ILE A 80 0.72 8.69 -28.60
CA ILE A 80 1.68 8.64 -29.73
C ILE A 80 2.38 7.30 -29.78
N GLY A 81 2.88 6.94 -30.97
CA GLY A 81 3.68 5.74 -31.19
C GLY A 81 2.87 4.45 -31.20
N ASP A 82 3.60 3.32 -31.16
CA ASP A 82 2.99 1.99 -31.21
C ASP A 82 2.29 1.64 -29.91
N LYS A 83 1.12 1.04 -30.04
CA LYS A 83 0.26 0.58 -28.96
C LYS A 83 -0.17 -0.86 -29.20
N THR A 84 -0.66 -1.52 -28.17
CA THR A 84 -1.21 -2.87 -28.25
C THR A 84 -2.72 -2.80 -28.04
N ILE A 85 -3.50 -3.43 -28.93
CA ILE A 85 -4.95 -3.48 -28.82
C ILE A 85 -5.34 -4.56 -27.81
N PHE A 86 -6.33 -4.27 -26.96
CA PHE A 86 -6.94 -5.23 -26.06
C PHE A 86 -8.47 -5.16 -26.12
N ASN A 87 -9.12 -6.24 -25.77
CA ASN A 87 -10.56 -6.36 -25.73
C ASN A 87 -11.06 -6.34 -24.27
N ARG A 88 -12.35 -6.04 -24.13
CA ARG A 88 -13.05 -6.25 -22.87
C ARG A 88 -12.86 -7.71 -22.40
N GLY A 89 -12.47 -7.86 -21.14
CA GLY A 89 -12.24 -9.16 -20.51
C GLY A 89 -10.86 -9.75 -20.77
N ASP A 90 -9.95 -9.07 -21.48
CA ASP A 90 -8.54 -9.48 -21.51
C ASP A 90 -7.90 -9.20 -20.16
N ILE A 91 -6.95 -10.05 -19.77
CA ILE A 91 -6.08 -9.78 -18.62
C ILE A 91 -4.98 -8.85 -19.11
N LEU A 92 -4.80 -7.73 -18.40
CA LEU A 92 -3.78 -6.74 -18.67
C LEU A 92 -2.67 -6.89 -17.64
N TYR A 93 -1.49 -7.30 -18.07
CA TYR A 93 -0.33 -7.56 -17.22
C TYR A 93 0.80 -6.58 -17.51
N SER A 94 1.26 -5.84 -16.50
CA SER A 94 2.44 -4.99 -16.65
C SER A 94 3.72 -5.81 -16.54
N LYS A 95 4.47 -5.93 -17.64
CA LYS A 95 5.81 -6.57 -17.62
C LYS A 95 6.88 -5.69 -16.99
N LEU A 96 6.64 -4.34 -16.89
CA LEU A 96 7.55 -3.37 -16.29
C LEU A 96 7.27 -3.24 -14.80
N ARG A 97 8.31 -3.37 -13.98
CA ARG A 97 8.22 -3.33 -12.51
C ARG A 97 7.14 -4.28 -11.98
N PRO A 98 7.27 -5.58 -12.24
CA PRO A 98 6.23 -6.58 -11.93
C PRO A 98 5.84 -6.60 -10.44
N TYR A 99 6.77 -6.27 -9.54
CA TYR A 99 6.51 -6.14 -8.11
C TYR A 99 5.43 -5.10 -7.73
N LEU A 100 5.03 -4.23 -8.67
CA LEU A 100 3.90 -3.32 -8.47
C LEU A 100 2.55 -4.00 -8.66
N LEU A 101 2.52 -5.26 -9.15
CA LEU A 101 1.32 -6.07 -9.34
C LEU A 101 0.21 -5.33 -10.10
N LYS A 102 0.58 -4.55 -11.12
CA LYS A 102 -0.37 -3.83 -11.98
C LYS A 102 -1.01 -4.79 -12.96
N ILE A 103 -1.97 -5.56 -12.45
CA ILE A 103 -2.66 -6.63 -13.15
C ILE A 103 -4.16 -6.48 -12.93
N LEU A 104 -4.96 -6.49 -14.00
CA LEU A 104 -6.41 -6.40 -13.91
C LEU A 104 -7.10 -7.06 -15.12
N VAL A 105 -8.39 -7.35 -15.00
CA VAL A 105 -9.24 -7.73 -16.14
C VAL A 105 -9.79 -6.44 -16.75
N ALA A 106 -9.65 -6.27 -18.06
CA ALA A 106 -10.10 -5.09 -18.77
C ALA A 106 -11.64 -4.94 -18.72
N PRO A 107 -12.18 -3.87 -18.14
CA PRO A 107 -13.64 -3.62 -18.12
C PRO A 107 -14.20 -3.30 -19.51
N GLU A 108 -13.38 -2.73 -20.39
CA GLU A 108 -13.72 -2.33 -21.77
C GLU A 108 -12.56 -2.62 -22.70
N GLY A 109 -12.76 -2.51 -24.02
CA GLY A 109 -11.72 -2.60 -25.02
C GLY A 109 -10.97 -1.28 -25.19
N GLY A 110 -9.72 -1.35 -25.68
CA GLY A 110 -8.90 -0.16 -25.89
C GLY A 110 -7.52 -0.47 -26.44
N ILE A 111 -6.63 0.48 -26.28
CA ILE A 111 -5.21 0.34 -26.63
C ILE A 111 -4.33 0.68 -25.41
N CYS A 112 -3.23 0.01 -25.25
CA CYS A 112 -2.30 0.23 -24.14
C CYS A 112 -0.84 0.40 -24.60
N THR A 113 -0.01 0.90 -23.68
CA THR A 113 1.44 0.94 -23.86
C THR A 113 2.02 -0.46 -24.11
N PRO A 114 3.10 -0.61 -24.90
CA PRO A 114 3.77 -1.90 -25.12
C PRO A 114 4.34 -2.57 -23.85
N GLU A 115 4.38 -1.84 -22.74
CA GLU A 115 4.78 -2.40 -21.43
C GLU A 115 3.66 -3.20 -20.75
N ILE A 116 2.42 -3.07 -21.23
CA ILE A 116 1.28 -3.89 -20.79
C ILE A 116 1.07 -4.98 -21.84
N ILE A 117 0.99 -6.23 -21.38
CA ILE A 117 0.73 -7.41 -22.23
C ILE A 117 -0.74 -7.82 -22.00
N PRO A 118 -1.62 -7.55 -22.98
CA PRO A 118 -2.98 -8.08 -22.97
C PRO A 118 -2.97 -9.56 -23.38
N PHE A 119 -3.72 -10.38 -22.67
CA PHE A 119 -3.92 -11.77 -23.02
C PHE A 119 -5.27 -12.29 -22.50
N THR A 120 -5.72 -13.41 -23.04
CA THR A 120 -6.87 -14.14 -22.54
C THR A 120 -6.51 -15.61 -22.30
N CYS A 121 -7.37 -16.32 -21.57
CA CYS A 121 -7.20 -17.76 -21.32
C CYS A 121 -8.14 -18.56 -22.19
N TYR A 122 -7.73 -19.79 -22.51
CA TYR A 122 -8.55 -20.77 -23.21
C TYR A 122 -9.56 -21.45 -22.27
N GLY A 123 -10.52 -22.17 -22.82
CA GLY A 123 -11.39 -23.08 -22.08
C GLY A 123 -12.31 -22.41 -21.02
N ASN A 124 -12.65 -21.15 -21.16
CA ASN A 124 -13.45 -20.38 -20.21
C ASN A 124 -12.86 -20.31 -18.78
N ILE A 125 -11.54 -20.49 -18.65
CA ILE A 125 -10.82 -20.31 -17.38
C ILE A 125 -11.21 -18.98 -16.74
N CYS A 126 -11.49 -18.99 -15.44
CA CYS A 126 -11.83 -17.81 -14.66
C CYS A 126 -10.68 -16.81 -14.66
N LYS A 127 -10.85 -15.67 -15.32
CA LYS A 127 -9.80 -14.66 -15.48
C LYS A 127 -9.43 -14.00 -14.16
N ASP A 128 -10.40 -13.80 -13.29
CA ASP A 128 -10.16 -13.26 -11.96
C ASP A 128 -9.34 -14.22 -11.08
N TYR A 129 -9.55 -15.55 -11.23
CA TYR A 129 -8.69 -16.55 -10.60
C TYR A 129 -7.24 -16.41 -11.07
N ILE A 130 -7.02 -16.29 -12.39
CA ILE A 130 -5.68 -16.10 -12.95
C ILE A 130 -5.05 -14.77 -12.47
N VAL A 131 -5.82 -13.69 -12.40
CA VAL A 131 -5.35 -12.41 -11.85
C VAL A 131 -4.95 -12.56 -10.39
N SER A 132 -5.75 -13.25 -9.57
CA SER A 132 -5.44 -13.52 -8.16
C SER A 132 -4.20 -14.41 -8.02
N PHE A 133 -4.07 -15.42 -8.86
CA PHE A 133 -2.87 -16.27 -8.92
C PHE A 133 -1.62 -15.45 -9.28
N LEU A 134 -1.69 -14.61 -10.33
CA LEU A 134 -0.56 -13.76 -10.76
C LEU A 134 -0.16 -12.71 -9.71
N LYS A 135 -1.02 -12.40 -8.76
CA LYS A 135 -0.75 -11.52 -7.61
C LYS A 135 -0.28 -12.27 -6.37
N SER A 136 -0.18 -13.60 -6.42
CA SER A 136 0.23 -14.40 -5.27
C SER A 136 1.70 -14.22 -4.91
N PRO A 137 2.09 -14.42 -3.64
CA PRO A 137 3.48 -14.40 -3.21
C PRO A 137 4.36 -15.37 -4.01
N TYR A 138 3.85 -16.55 -4.35
CA TYR A 138 4.57 -17.53 -5.16
C TYR A 138 5.01 -16.94 -6.51
N VAL A 139 4.09 -16.25 -7.21
CA VAL A 139 4.42 -15.64 -8.53
C VAL A 139 5.35 -14.44 -8.35
N ASP A 140 5.17 -13.65 -7.30
CA ASP A 140 6.05 -12.51 -7.02
C ASP A 140 7.49 -12.98 -6.76
N ASP A 141 7.68 -14.00 -5.94
CA ASP A 141 9.00 -14.59 -5.65
C ASP A 141 9.61 -15.21 -6.91
N TYR A 142 8.83 -15.96 -7.70
CA TYR A 142 9.29 -16.56 -8.95
C TYR A 142 9.77 -15.50 -9.96
N ILE A 143 8.99 -14.44 -10.16
CA ILE A 143 9.33 -13.36 -11.09
C ILE A 143 10.53 -12.57 -10.57
N ASN A 144 10.61 -12.25 -9.28
CA ASN A 144 11.71 -11.49 -8.70
C ASN A 144 13.03 -12.26 -8.81
N SER A 145 13.01 -13.60 -8.70
CA SER A 145 14.21 -14.44 -8.89
C SER A 145 14.70 -14.47 -10.34
N ALA A 146 13.80 -14.28 -11.32
CA ALA A 146 14.07 -14.36 -12.74
C ALA A 146 14.24 -12.98 -13.43
N THR A 147 14.04 -11.85 -12.71
CA THR A 147 14.14 -10.52 -13.31
C THR A 147 15.55 -9.95 -13.22
N PHE A 148 16.00 -9.34 -14.33
CA PHE A 148 17.26 -8.63 -14.41
C PHE A 148 17.05 -7.12 -14.51
N GLY A 149 17.88 -6.34 -13.81
CA GLY A 149 17.93 -4.89 -13.90
C GLY A 149 17.56 -4.14 -12.62
N VAL A 150 18.47 -3.24 -12.19
CA VAL A 150 18.36 -2.57 -10.87
C VAL A 150 17.31 -1.46 -10.83
N LYS A 151 17.13 -0.70 -11.93
CA LYS A 151 16.25 0.48 -11.92
C LYS A 151 14.85 0.27 -12.52
N MET A 152 14.73 -0.61 -13.51
CA MET A 152 13.48 -0.84 -14.25
C MET A 152 13.38 -2.33 -14.65
N PRO A 153 13.18 -3.24 -13.67
CA PRO A 153 13.12 -4.66 -13.96
C PRO A 153 11.94 -4.98 -14.88
N ARG A 154 12.18 -5.89 -15.83
CA ARG A 154 11.15 -6.42 -16.73
C ARG A 154 11.17 -7.93 -16.66
N VAL A 155 9.98 -8.52 -16.67
CA VAL A 155 9.84 -9.97 -16.82
C VAL A 155 9.88 -10.34 -18.29
N SER A 156 10.59 -11.41 -18.62
CA SER A 156 10.68 -11.93 -19.99
C SER A 156 9.39 -12.67 -20.37
N THR A 157 9.15 -12.78 -21.68
CA THR A 157 8.04 -13.61 -22.20
C THR A 157 8.22 -15.07 -21.81
N GLU A 158 9.45 -15.58 -21.92
CA GLU A 158 9.79 -16.95 -21.57
C GLU A 158 9.50 -17.27 -20.10
N THR A 159 9.94 -16.41 -19.18
CA THR A 159 9.63 -16.55 -17.75
C THR A 159 8.14 -16.68 -17.50
N MET A 160 7.34 -15.81 -18.14
CA MET A 160 5.88 -15.84 -17.94
C MET A 160 5.22 -17.06 -18.58
N THR A 161 5.61 -17.44 -19.78
CA THR A 161 5.01 -18.61 -20.45
C THR A 161 5.38 -19.92 -19.76
N SER A 162 6.55 -20.01 -19.16
CA SER A 162 7.02 -21.17 -18.37
C SER A 162 6.48 -21.24 -16.95
N LEU A 163 5.80 -20.18 -16.48
CA LEU A 163 5.24 -20.13 -15.11
C LEU A 163 4.25 -21.28 -14.89
N LEU A 164 4.48 -22.07 -13.84
CA LEU A 164 3.58 -23.15 -13.42
C LEU A 164 2.34 -22.57 -12.73
N VAL A 165 1.18 -22.96 -13.24
CA VAL A 165 -0.13 -22.52 -12.76
C VAL A 165 -0.85 -23.72 -12.15
N PRO A 166 -1.26 -23.66 -10.86
CA PRO A 166 -2.11 -24.69 -10.28
C PRO A 166 -3.55 -24.46 -10.76
N LEU A 167 -4.08 -25.37 -11.55
CA LEU A 167 -5.38 -25.23 -12.21
C LEU A 167 -6.46 -26.08 -11.53
N PRO A 168 -7.39 -25.47 -10.78
CA PRO A 168 -8.57 -26.14 -10.23
C PRO A 168 -9.60 -26.50 -11.31
N PRO A 169 -10.55 -27.39 -11.04
CA PRO A 169 -11.76 -27.51 -11.82
C PRO A 169 -12.49 -26.17 -11.95
N LEU A 170 -13.12 -25.90 -13.12
CA LEU A 170 -13.67 -24.58 -13.46
C LEU A 170 -14.63 -24.03 -12.39
N SER A 171 -15.52 -24.84 -11.87
CA SER A 171 -16.46 -24.43 -10.81
C SER A 171 -15.74 -24.02 -9.51
N GLU A 172 -14.61 -24.64 -9.23
CA GLU A 172 -13.81 -24.33 -8.06
C GLU A 172 -13.03 -23.01 -8.23
N GLN A 173 -12.55 -22.70 -9.44
CA GLN A 173 -11.93 -21.41 -9.75
C GLN A 173 -12.88 -20.25 -9.40
N PHE A 174 -14.16 -20.34 -9.77
CA PHE A 174 -15.17 -19.33 -9.44
C PHE A 174 -15.47 -19.24 -7.94
N ARG A 175 -15.49 -20.38 -7.23
CA ARG A 175 -15.69 -20.40 -5.78
C ARG A 175 -14.51 -19.75 -5.05
N ILE A 176 -13.28 -20.01 -5.49
CA ILE A 176 -12.07 -19.40 -4.95
C ILE A 176 -12.10 -17.90 -5.15
N ASP A 177 -12.38 -17.43 -6.38
CA ASP A 177 -12.48 -16.01 -6.67
C ASP A 177 -13.57 -15.31 -5.85
N THR A 178 -14.75 -15.90 -5.77
CA THR A 178 -15.85 -15.37 -4.96
C THR A 178 -15.45 -15.24 -3.48
N LYS A 179 -14.81 -16.26 -2.93
CA LYS A 179 -14.37 -16.25 -1.53
C LYS A 179 -13.26 -15.24 -1.28
N ALA A 180 -12.32 -15.12 -2.20
CA ALA A 180 -11.28 -14.10 -2.12
C ALA A 180 -11.88 -12.68 -2.11
N LYS A 181 -12.80 -12.38 -3.04
CA LYS A 181 -13.50 -11.08 -3.10
C LYS A 181 -14.33 -10.78 -1.85
N GLU A 182 -14.92 -11.80 -1.23
CA GLU A 182 -15.64 -11.68 0.05
C GLU A 182 -14.72 -11.29 1.20
N LEU A 183 -13.50 -11.84 1.24
CA LEU A 183 -12.56 -11.66 2.35
C LEU A 183 -11.77 -10.34 2.26
N MET A 184 -11.46 -9.85 1.06
CA MET A 184 -10.63 -8.65 0.88
C MET A 184 -11.12 -7.41 1.64
N PRO A 185 -12.42 -7.07 1.68
CA PRO A 185 -12.91 -5.91 2.45
C PRO A 185 -12.60 -6.00 3.94
N TYR A 186 -12.65 -7.19 4.53
CA TYR A 186 -12.33 -7.39 5.97
C TYR A 186 -10.84 -7.17 6.24
N ILE A 187 -9.96 -7.57 5.30
CA ILE A 187 -8.52 -7.32 5.41
C ILE A 187 -8.24 -5.81 5.34
N ASP A 188 -8.89 -5.09 4.44
CA ASP A 188 -8.76 -3.64 4.31
C ASP A 188 -9.26 -2.91 5.58
N GLU A 189 -10.37 -3.35 6.16
CA GLU A 189 -10.91 -2.80 7.41
C GLU A 189 -9.96 -3.08 8.59
N TYR A 190 -9.45 -4.29 8.69
CA TYR A 190 -8.44 -4.65 9.70
C TYR A 190 -7.19 -3.77 9.57
N GLY A 191 -6.67 -3.58 8.35
CA GLY A 191 -5.53 -2.72 8.09
C GLY A 191 -5.74 -1.29 8.59
N LYS A 192 -6.90 -0.69 8.28
CA LYS A 192 -7.26 0.66 8.77
C LYS A 192 -7.35 0.74 10.29
N ALA A 193 -7.90 -0.29 10.93
CA ALA A 193 -7.99 -0.36 12.39
C ALA A 193 -6.60 -0.48 13.03
N GLN A 194 -5.73 -1.29 12.45
CA GLN A 194 -4.34 -1.47 12.90
C GLN A 194 -3.53 -0.17 12.78
N ASP A 195 -3.64 0.54 11.65
CA ASP A 195 -2.97 1.82 11.44
C ASP A 195 -3.40 2.87 12.48
N LYS A 196 -4.71 2.91 12.78
CA LYS A 196 -5.24 3.79 13.83
C LYS A 196 -4.68 3.44 15.21
N LEU A 197 -4.60 2.15 15.53
CA LEU A 197 -4.03 1.67 16.80
C LEU A 197 -2.55 2.04 16.91
N ASN A 198 -1.77 1.83 15.86
CA ASN A 198 -0.35 2.17 15.81
C ASN A 198 -0.15 3.67 16.07
N LYS A 199 -0.93 4.52 15.40
CA LYS A 199 -0.88 5.97 15.62
C LYS A 199 -1.20 6.37 17.07
N LEU A 200 -2.23 5.77 17.66
CA LEU A 200 -2.58 6.01 19.06
C LEU A 200 -1.44 5.60 20.01
N ASN A 201 -0.79 4.46 19.75
CA ASN A 201 0.33 4.00 20.57
C ASN A 201 1.55 4.92 20.44
N GLU A 202 1.86 5.44 19.26
CA GLU A 202 2.95 6.40 19.03
C GLU A 202 2.70 7.72 19.80
N GLU A 203 1.48 8.21 19.80
CA GLU A 203 1.09 9.45 20.47
C GLU A 203 0.92 9.31 22.00
N LEU A 204 0.73 8.07 22.49
CA LEU A 204 0.35 7.80 23.90
C LEU A 204 1.36 8.36 24.90
N SER A 205 2.64 8.10 24.71
CA SER A 205 3.72 8.55 25.62
C SER A 205 3.74 10.09 25.75
N TYR A 206 3.60 10.77 24.62
CA TYR A 206 3.57 12.23 24.61
C TYR A 206 2.32 12.79 25.28
N THR A 207 1.16 12.19 25.01
CA THR A 207 -0.13 12.60 25.61
C THR A 207 -0.14 12.41 27.12
N ILE A 208 0.38 11.27 27.63
CA ILE A 208 0.50 11.01 29.07
C ILE A 208 1.41 12.05 29.73
N ARG A 209 2.58 12.33 29.14
CA ARG A 209 3.50 13.35 29.69
C ARG A 209 2.82 14.71 29.79
N LYS A 210 2.09 15.14 28.75
CA LYS A 210 1.33 16.40 28.79
C LYS A 210 0.26 16.40 29.87
N SER A 211 -0.49 15.30 30.02
CA SER A 211 -1.52 15.18 31.04
C SER A 211 -0.92 15.28 32.44
N ILE A 212 0.18 14.56 32.72
CA ILE A 212 0.88 14.63 33.99
C ILE A 212 1.35 16.07 34.31
N LEU A 213 1.96 16.74 33.32
CA LEU A 213 2.39 18.14 33.51
C LEU A 213 1.21 19.07 33.75
N GLN A 214 0.09 18.87 33.06
CA GLN A 214 -1.12 19.64 33.26
C GLN A 214 -1.70 19.45 34.66
N GLU A 215 -1.76 18.21 35.16
CA GLU A 215 -2.17 17.91 36.53
C GLU A 215 -1.21 18.53 37.56
N ALA A 216 0.10 18.50 37.29
CA ALA A 216 1.12 19.09 38.15
C ALA A 216 0.93 20.60 38.31
N ILE A 217 0.80 21.34 37.20
CA ILE A 217 0.63 22.82 37.27
C ILE A 217 -0.74 23.27 37.82
N GLN A 218 -1.73 22.36 37.80
CA GLN A 218 -3.03 22.61 38.42
C GLN A 218 -3.09 22.27 39.92
N GLY A 219 -1.97 21.79 40.49
CA GLY A 219 -1.91 21.36 41.88
C GLY A 219 -2.71 20.12 42.23
N LYS A 220 -2.99 19.27 41.20
CA LYS A 220 -3.79 18.04 41.36
C LYS A 220 -2.94 16.78 41.44
N LEU A 221 -1.65 16.87 41.08
CA LEU A 221 -0.75 15.69 40.98
C LEU A 221 -0.37 15.16 42.37
N VAL A 222 -0.22 16.07 43.33
CA VAL A 222 0.14 15.73 44.72
C VAL A 222 -0.83 16.39 45.70
N PRO A 223 -1.12 15.77 46.85
CA PRO A 223 -1.93 16.41 47.88
C PRO A 223 -1.17 17.61 48.47
N GLN A 224 -1.91 18.66 48.87
CA GLN A 224 -1.34 19.77 49.59
C GLN A 224 -1.13 19.39 51.06
N ILE A 225 0.04 19.73 51.60
CA ILE A 225 0.46 19.45 52.97
C ILE A 225 0.51 20.79 53.71
N ALA A 226 -0.30 20.95 54.75
CA ALA A 226 -0.45 22.23 55.46
C ALA A 226 0.85 22.69 56.14
N GLU A 227 1.67 21.76 56.56
CA GLU A 227 2.95 22.02 57.27
C GLU A 227 4.04 22.59 56.36
N GLU A 228 3.88 22.51 55.02
CA GLU A 228 4.86 23.02 54.04
C GLU A 228 4.86 24.55 53.89
N GLY A 229 3.92 25.24 54.53
CA GLY A 229 3.78 26.69 54.44
C GLY A 229 3.01 27.17 53.21
N THR A 230 3.08 28.47 52.93
CA THR A 230 2.34 29.07 51.81
C THR A 230 3.25 29.73 50.78
N ALA A 231 2.77 29.81 49.53
CA ALA A 231 3.47 30.54 48.49
C ALA A 231 3.60 32.04 48.79
N GLN A 232 2.70 32.61 49.63
CA GLN A 232 2.76 34.00 50.06
C GLN A 232 4.00 34.26 50.91
N GLU A 233 4.31 33.36 51.86
CA GLU A 233 5.51 33.46 52.69
C GLU A 233 6.79 33.39 51.84
N LEU A 234 6.80 32.52 50.84
CA LEU A 234 7.92 32.45 49.89
C LEU A 234 8.10 33.73 49.07
N LEU A 235 6.98 34.34 48.62
CA LEU A 235 7.03 35.64 47.91
C LEU A 235 7.57 36.77 48.77
N GLU A 236 7.26 36.80 50.06
CA GLU A 236 7.83 37.79 51.01
C GLU A 236 9.33 37.58 51.25
N GLN A 237 9.77 36.33 51.33
CA GLN A 237 11.19 36.01 51.40
C GLN A 237 11.94 36.48 50.16
N ILE A 238 11.41 36.20 48.96
CA ILE A 238 11.96 36.65 47.67
C ILE A 238 12.06 38.17 47.62
N LYS A 239 11.02 38.89 48.09
CA LYS A 239 11.01 40.36 48.13
C LYS A 239 12.13 40.89 49.04
N THR A 240 12.31 40.30 50.22
CA THR A 240 13.36 40.65 51.17
C THR A 240 14.74 40.40 50.59
N GLU A 241 14.96 39.26 49.94
CA GLU A 241 16.21 38.92 49.27
C GLU A 241 16.53 39.90 48.14
N LYS A 242 15.57 40.24 47.29
CA LYS A 242 15.75 41.23 46.23
C LYS A 242 16.14 42.61 46.81
N GLN A 243 15.54 43.05 47.91
CA GLN A 243 15.92 44.32 48.59
C GLN A 243 17.36 44.30 49.08
N LYS A 244 17.79 43.19 49.65
CA LYS A 244 19.18 43.01 50.11
C LYS A 244 20.17 43.08 48.93
N LEU A 245 19.91 42.37 47.84
CA LEU A 245 20.74 42.36 46.63
C LEU A 245 20.83 43.75 45.95
N VAL A 246 19.75 44.56 46.02
CA VAL A 246 19.80 45.94 45.53
C VAL A 246 20.65 46.81 46.43
N LYS A 247 20.58 46.66 47.77
CA LYS A 247 21.42 47.38 48.69
C LYS A 247 22.89 47.06 48.53
N GLU A 248 23.22 45.80 48.20
CA GLU A 248 24.55 45.33 47.91
C GLU A 248 25.07 45.70 46.49
N GLY A 249 24.27 46.42 45.73
CA GLY A 249 24.61 46.85 44.36
C GLY A 249 24.62 45.72 43.30
N LYS A 250 24.18 44.54 43.68
CA LYS A 250 24.14 43.37 42.78
C LYS A 250 22.92 43.35 41.82
N LEU A 251 21.87 44.11 42.16
CA LEU A 251 20.65 44.22 41.35
C LEU A 251 20.29 45.71 41.14
N LYS A 252 19.67 46.01 39.99
CA LYS A 252 19.19 47.36 39.68
C LYS A 252 17.93 47.69 40.51
N LYS A 253 17.76 48.95 40.93
CA LYS A 253 16.58 49.40 41.66
C LYS A 253 15.24 49.15 40.93
N SER A 254 15.25 49.14 39.59
CA SER A 254 14.07 48.85 38.78
C SER A 254 13.54 47.42 38.96
N THR A 255 14.32 46.49 39.49
CA THR A 255 13.88 45.10 39.76
C THR A 255 12.97 44.99 41.01
N LEU A 256 12.85 46.06 41.79
CA LEU A 256 11.93 46.13 42.93
C LEU A 256 10.49 46.55 42.56
N ALA A 257 10.30 47.03 41.31
CA ALA A 257 8.95 47.33 40.81
C ALA A 257 8.26 45.97 40.49
N THR A 258 7.42 45.51 41.42
CA THR A 258 6.67 44.25 41.29
C THR A 258 5.19 44.55 41.41
N SER A 259 4.40 43.96 40.51
CA SER A 259 2.96 43.89 40.66
C SER A 259 2.57 42.75 41.63
N VAL A 260 1.38 42.82 42.15
CA VAL A 260 0.79 41.78 43.02
C VAL A 260 -0.49 41.31 42.39
N ILE A 261 -0.56 40.04 42.03
CA ILE A 261 -1.78 39.42 41.53
C ILE A 261 -2.62 38.97 42.75
N PHE A 262 -3.82 39.44 42.84
CA PHE A 262 -4.73 39.05 43.93
C PHE A 262 -6.12 38.69 43.39
N ARG A 263 -6.86 37.90 44.15
CA ARG A 263 -8.22 37.51 43.82
C ARG A 263 -9.20 38.43 44.49
N GLY A 264 -10.05 39.11 43.71
CA GLY A 264 -11.10 40.01 44.24
C GLY A 264 -12.32 39.24 44.77
N ASP A 265 -13.21 39.96 45.40
CA ASP A 265 -14.46 39.43 45.98
C ASP A 265 -15.40 38.84 44.90
N ASP A 266 -15.23 39.25 43.66
CA ASP A 266 -15.93 38.72 42.48
C ASP A 266 -15.30 37.43 41.90
N ASN A 267 -14.35 36.85 42.62
CA ASN A 267 -13.59 35.66 42.21
C ASN A 267 -12.72 35.85 40.96
N LYS A 268 -12.49 37.07 40.49
CA LYS A 268 -11.56 37.37 39.41
C LYS A 268 -10.18 37.75 39.93
N TYR A 269 -9.16 37.57 39.10
CA TYR A 269 -7.79 37.94 39.41
C TYR A 269 -7.51 39.37 38.89
N TYR A 270 -6.81 40.15 39.69
CA TYR A 270 -6.39 41.52 39.42
C TYR A 270 -4.87 41.64 39.62
N GLU A 271 -4.24 42.51 38.82
CA GLU A 271 -2.82 42.86 38.92
C GLU A 271 -2.64 44.32 39.31
#